data_17b133203b2213a2ad9153c1c9591640
#
_entry.id   17b133203b2213a2ad9153c1c9591640
#
_cell.length_a   1.000
_cell.length_b   1.000
_cell.length_c   1.000
_cell.angle_alpha   90.00
_cell.angle_beta   90.00
_cell.angle_gamma   90.00
#
_symmetry.space_group_name_H-M   'P 1'
#
loop_
_entity.id
_entity.type
_entity.pdbx_description
1 polymer ?
#
loop_
_entity_poly.entity_id
_entity_poly.type
_entity_poly.pdbx_seq_one_letter_code
_entity_poly.pdbx_strand_id
1 'polypeptide(L)'
;YISPATREAVYAIYYDELRRKIEDRGTTNFPEAAGRKLYGELTMIITVNHTGGVLDTEIVQTSGNNLLDRRAQAIVRSLAFGQFNDGMRRQADQIVVVSRFRFTREDGLQTQLSSQP
;
A
#
# COMPACT_ATOMS: atom_id res chain seq x y z
N TYR A 1 28.17 2.86 -8.05
CA TYR A 1 27.41 1.61 -8.17
C TYR A 1 26.80 1.22 -6.84
N ILE A 2 25.51 0.92 -6.85
CA ILE A 2 24.80 0.45 -5.67
C ILE A 2 24.40 -1.00 -5.93
N SER A 3 24.79 -1.90 -5.01
CA SER A 3 24.45 -3.31 -5.13
C SER A 3 22.94 -3.51 -4.91
N PRO A 4 22.32 -4.55 -5.48
CA PRO A 4 20.90 -4.85 -5.24
C PRO A 4 20.56 -4.97 -3.76
N ALA A 5 21.43 -5.56 -2.95
CA ALA A 5 21.20 -5.70 -1.52
C ALA A 5 21.16 -4.34 -0.81
N THR A 6 22.07 -3.43 -1.15
CA THR A 6 22.08 -2.06 -0.61
C THR A 6 20.84 -1.31 -1.02
N ARG A 7 20.42 -1.47 -2.28
CA ARG A 7 19.23 -0.84 -2.81
C ARG A 7 17.97 -1.31 -2.06
N GLU A 8 17.86 -2.61 -1.84
CA GLU A 8 16.74 -3.19 -1.09
C GLU A 8 16.70 -2.65 0.34
N ALA A 9 17.85 -2.57 1.00
CA ALA A 9 17.93 -2.06 2.36
C ALA A 9 17.45 -0.60 2.44
N VAL A 10 17.77 0.21 1.44
CA VAL A 10 17.36 1.61 1.39
C VAL A 10 15.84 1.74 1.38
N TYR A 11 15.15 0.84 0.67
CA TYR A 11 13.69 0.89 0.55
C TYR A 11 12.97 0.11 1.65
N ALA A 12 13.63 -0.85 2.30
CA ALA A 12 12.96 -1.79 3.22
C ALA A 12 12.24 -1.08 4.37
N ILE A 13 12.89 -0.10 4.97
CA ILE A 13 12.30 0.65 6.10
C ILE A 13 11.07 1.41 5.62
N TYR A 14 11.16 2.03 4.45
CA TYR A 14 10.05 2.79 3.90
C TYR A 14 8.85 1.90 3.57
N TYR A 15 9.09 0.76 2.96
CA TYR A 15 8.03 -0.20 2.65
C TYR A 15 7.36 -0.73 3.92
N ASP A 16 8.12 -0.95 4.97
CA ASP A 16 7.56 -1.41 6.24
C ASP A 16 6.65 -0.35 6.87
N GLU A 17 7.02 0.92 6.77
CA GLU A 17 6.17 2.02 7.21
C GLU A 17 4.89 2.14 6.38
N LEU A 18 5.00 1.99 5.06
CA LEU A 18 3.83 1.96 4.18
C LEU A 18 2.86 0.87 4.63
N ARG A 19 3.39 -0.34 4.80
CA ARG A 19 2.60 -1.50 5.20
C ARG A 19 1.88 -1.25 6.51
N ARG A 20 2.59 -0.77 7.52
CA ARG A 20 2.00 -0.53 8.84
C ARG A 20 0.88 0.51 8.78
N LYS A 21 1.11 1.61 8.09
CA LYS A 21 0.10 2.68 7.97
C LYS A 21 -1.15 2.19 7.25
N ILE A 22 -0.97 1.43 6.18
CA ILE A 22 -2.09 0.87 5.42
C ILE A 22 -2.85 -0.12 6.29
N GLU A 23 -2.15 -1.05 6.95
CA GLU A 23 -2.78 -2.06 7.78
C GLU A 23 -3.52 -1.45 8.97
N ASP A 24 -2.92 -0.48 9.63
CA ASP A 24 -3.54 0.19 10.77
C ASP A 24 -4.81 0.93 10.36
N ARG A 25 -4.75 1.69 9.29
CA ARG A 25 -5.89 2.45 8.80
C ARG A 25 -7.01 1.51 8.34
N GLY A 26 -6.67 0.48 7.60
CA GLY A 26 -7.65 -0.46 7.08
C GLY A 26 -8.28 -1.34 8.16
N THR A 27 -7.56 -1.60 9.24
CA THR A 27 -8.10 -2.36 10.37
C THR A 27 -9.00 -1.47 11.23
N THR A 28 -8.58 -0.23 11.49
CA THR A 28 -9.37 0.72 12.27
C THR A 28 -10.65 1.14 11.53
N ASN A 29 -10.54 1.44 10.25
CA ASN A 29 -11.66 1.83 9.38
C ASN A 29 -11.97 0.71 8.39
N PHE A 30 -12.26 -0.46 8.92
CA PHE A 30 -12.49 -1.66 8.10
C PHE A 30 -13.67 -1.44 7.15
N PRO A 31 -13.53 -1.82 5.87
CA PRO A 31 -14.59 -1.60 4.87
C PRO A 31 -15.90 -2.27 5.25
N GLU A 32 -16.99 -1.53 5.15
CA GLU A 32 -18.33 -2.01 5.47
C GLU A 32 -19.33 -1.58 4.41
N ALA A 33 -20.37 -2.37 4.25
CA ALA A 33 -21.52 -2.04 3.42
C ALA A 33 -22.78 -2.50 4.15
N ALA A 34 -23.74 -1.59 4.35
CA ALA A 34 -25.01 -1.88 5.02
C ALA A 34 -24.81 -2.53 6.41
N GLY A 35 -23.82 -2.05 7.17
CA GLY A 35 -23.51 -2.53 8.50
C GLY A 35 -22.75 -3.84 8.55
N ARG A 36 -22.34 -4.39 7.41
CA ARG A 36 -21.58 -5.63 7.34
C ARG A 36 -20.18 -5.38 6.84
N LYS A 37 -19.20 -6.01 7.49
CA LYS A 37 -17.81 -5.92 7.05
C LYS A 37 -17.61 -6.68 5.73
N LEU A 38 -16.75 -6.12 4.90
CA LEU A 38 -16.42 -6.71 3.61
C LEU A 38 -15.09 -7.45 3.69
N TYR A 39 -15.08 -8.70 3.28
CA TYR A 39 -13.87 -9.53 3.31
C TYR A 39 -13.47 -9.90 1.90
N GLY A 40 -12.19 -10.10 1.68
CA GLY A 40 -11.68 -10.53 0.38
C GLY A 40 -10.23 -10.16 0.19
N GLU A 41 -9.71 -10.48 -0.98
CA GLU A 41 -8.34 -10.20 -1.38
C GLU A 41 -8.33 -9.46 -2.70
N LEU A 42 -7.42 -8.49 -2.81
CA LEU A 42 -7.21 -7.75 -4.06
C LEU A 42 -5.75 -7.38 -4.19
N THR A 43 -5.36 -7.00 -5.39
CA THR A 43 -4.00 -6.51 -5.65
C THR A 43 -4.10 -5.13 -6.29
N MET A 44 -3.30 -4.22 -5.79
CA MET A 44 -3.30 -2.82 -6.19
C MET A 44 -1.88 -2.37 -6.48
N ILE A 45 -1.71 -1.57 -7.53
CA ILE A 45 -0.46 -0.84 -7.76
C ILE A 45 -0.63 0.54 -7.17
N ILE A 46 0.30 0.93 -6.29
CA ILE A 46 0.29 2.22 -5.60
C ILE A 46 1.52 3.00 -6.06
N THR A 47 1.31 4.22 -6.55
CA THR A 47 2.41 5.11 -6.90
C THR A 47 2.50 6.20 -5.84
N VAL A 48 3.68 6.34 -5.24
CA VAL A 48 3.94 7.30 -4.17
C VAL A 48 5.08 8.23 -4.59
N ASN A 49 4.90 9.54 -4.44
CA ASN A 49 5.96 10.46 -4.78
C ASN A 49 6.91 10.67 -3.59
N HIS A 50 8.03 11.38 -3.84
CA HIS A 50 9.09 11.53 -2.83
C HIS A 50 8.67 12.31 -1.59
N THR A 51 7.58 13.05 -1.65
CA THR A 51 7.05 13.78 -0.49
C THR A 51 6.11 12.91 0.36
N GLY A 52 5.82 11.69 -0.10
CA GLY A 52 4.93 10.76 0.59
C GLY A 52 3.49 10.81 0.12
N GLY A 53 3.19 11.61 -0.89
CA GLY A 53 1.83 11.70 -1.44
C GLY A 53 1.53 10.55 -2.39
N VAL A 54 0.30 10.05 -2.35
CA VAL A 54 -0.16 9.02 -3.27
C VAL A 54 -0.56 9.68 -4.59
N LEU A 55 0.15 9.33 -5.66
CA LEU A 55 -0.12 9.87 -6.99
C LEU A 55 -1.20 9.09 -7.71
N ASP A 56 -1.23 7.77 -7.50
CA ASP A 56 -2.17 6.90 -8.22
C ASP A 56 -2.38 5.60 -7.47
N THR A 57 -3.56 5.01 -7.67
CA THR A 57 -3.89 3.66 -7.22
C THR A 57 -4.61 2.95 -8.36
N GLU A 58 -4.16 1.73 -8.68
CA GLU A 58 -4.73 0.94 -9.76
C GLU A 58 -5.03 -0.46 -9.27
N ILE A 59 -6.27 -0.90 -9.43
CA ILE A 59 -6.65 -2.28 -9.12
C ILE A 59 -6.23 -3.15 -10.29
N VAL A 60 -5.28 -4.07 -10.04
CA VAL A 60 -4.82 -5.00 -11.07
C VAL A 60 -5.42 -6.40 -10.88
N GLN A 61 -5.90 -6.71 -9.68
CA GLN A 61 -6.67 -7.91 -9.42
C GLN A 61 -7.80 -7.57 -8.46
N THR A 62 -9.03 -7.65 -8.94
CA THR A 62 -10.21 -7.31 -8.15
C THR A 62 -10.50 -8.36 -7.09
N SER A 63 -11.11 -7.92 -5.99
CA SER A 63 -11.63 -8.84 -4.96
C SER A 63 -12.92 -9.55 -5.43
N GLY A 64 -13.50 -9.11 -6.54
CA GLY A 64 -14.82 -9.56 -6.96
C GLY A 64 -15.94 -8.68 -6.42
N ASN A 65 -15.61 -7.72 -5.56
CA ASN A 65 -16.56 -6.78 -4.99
C ASN A 65 -16.07 -5.35 -5.27
N ASN A 66 -16.76 -4.66 -6.16
CA ASN A 66 -16.34 -3.30 -6.55
C ASN A 66 -16.31 -2.33 -5.38
N LEU A 67 -17.19 -2.49 -4.41
CA LEU A 67 -17.22 -1.61 -3.26
C LEU A 67 -15.98 -1.83 -2.38
N LEU A 68 -15.60 -3.08 -2.16
CA LEU A 68 -14.38 -3.39 -1.40
C LEU A 68 -13.15 -2.82 -2.11
N ASP A 69 -13.06 -3.00 -3.43
CA ASP A 69 -11.95 -2.46 -4.22
C ASP A 69 -11.84 -0.94 -4.04
N ARG A 70 -12.97 -0.24 -4.16
CA ARG A 70 -12.98 1.23 -4.01
C ARG A 70 -12.66 1.67 -2.59
N ARG A 71 -13.13 0.93 -1.57
CA ARG A 71 -12.81 1.23 -0.17
C ARG A 71 -11.33 1.04 0.09
N ALA A 72 -10.71 0.01 -0.48
CA ALA A 72 -9.28 -0.21 -0.37
C ALA A 72 -8.49 0.96 -0.98
N GLN A 73 -8.90 1.43 -2.15
CA GLN A 73 -8.28 2.59 -2.78
C GLN A 73 -8.45 3.85 -1.92
N ALA A 74 -9.62 4.03 -1.32
CA ALA A 74 -9.88 5.18 -0.45
C ALA A 74 -9.00 5.15 0.81
N ILE A 75 -8.77 3.97 1.39
CA ILE A 75 -7.86 3.81 2.52
C ILE A 75 -6.47 4.33 2.16
N VAL A 76 -5.93 3.89 1.03
CA VAL A 76 -4.59 4.30 0.58
C VAL A 76 -4.54 5.80 0.31
N ARG A 77 -5.53 6.34 -0.38
CA ARG A 77 -5.57 7.77 -0.73
C ARG A 77 -5.73 8.67 0.48
N SER A 78 -6.29 8.17 1.57
CA SER A 78 -6.48 8.94 2.80
C SER A 78 -5.19 9.08 3.60
N LEU A 79 -4.13 8.34 3.25
CA LEU A 79 -2.90 8.31 4.00
C LEU A 79 -1.87 9.27 3.42
N ALA A 80 -1.09 9.86 4.32
CA ALA A 80 0.14 10.58 3.96
C ALA A 80 1.30 9.74 4.48
N PHE A 81 2.18 9.35 3.57
CA PHE A 81 3.38 8.61 3.93
C PHE A 81 4.52 9.59 4.18
N GLY A 82 5.58 9.13 4.82
CA GLY A 82 6.72 10.00 5.09
C GLY A 82 7.48 10.33 3.81
N GLN A 83 8.29 11.39 3.88
CA GLN A 83 9.18 11.73 2.78
C GLN A 83 10.20 10.61 2.57
N PHE A 84 10.65 10.46 1.33
CA PHE A 84 11.74 9.54 1.02
C PHE A 84 12.99 9.93 1.79
N ASN A 85 13.72 8.94 2.30
CA ASN A 85 15.04 9.19 2.86
C ASN A 85 16.03 9.58 1.76
N ASP A 86 17.20 10.04 2.15
CA ASP A 86 18.20 10.53 1.20
C ASP A 86 18.63 9.45 0.20
N GLY A 87 18.76 8.21 0.64
CA GLY A 87 19.11 7.09 -0.23
C GLY A 87 18.08 6.84 -1.32
N MET A 88 16.81 6.88 -0.96
CA MET A 88 15.73 6.74 -1.93
C MET A 88 15.67 7.93 -2.88
N ARG A 89 15.86 9.12 -2.35
CA ARG A 89 15.78 10.36 -3.11
C ARG A 89 16.84 10.44 -4.20
N ARG A 90 18.01 9.84 -3.96
CA ARG A 90 19.08 9.77 -4.96
C ARG A 90 18.72 8.84 -6.13
N GLN A 91 17.79 7.91 -5.92
CA GLN A 91 17.47 6.87 -6.90
C GLN A 91 16.16 7.12 -7.63
N ALA A 92 15.22 7.83 -6.99
CA ALA A 92 13.86 7.93 -7.53
C ALA A 92 13.13 9.17 -7.04
N ASP A 93 12.27 9.71 -7.90
CA ASP A 93 11.32 10.76 -7.53
C ASP A 93 9.99 10.16 -7.06
N GLN A 94 9.73 8.92 -7.43
CA GLN A 94 8.54 8.19 -7.04
C GLN A 94 8.84 6.71 -7.01
N ILE A 95 8.01 5.97 -6.30
CA ILE A 95 8.07 4.50 -6.27
C ILE A 95 6.73 3.94 -6.71
N VAL A 96 6.79 2.76 -7.31
CA VAL A 96 5.61 2.00 -7.72
C VAL A 96 5.64 0.69 -6.94
N VAL A 97 4.61 0.46 -6.15
CA VAL A 97 4.55 -0.68 -5.24
C VAL A 97 3.35 -1.54 -5.58
N VAL A 98 3.59 -2.84 -5.73
CA VAL A 98 2.51 -3.82 -5.89
C VAL A 98 2.10 -4.29 -4.50
N SER A 99 0.84 -4.10 -4.15
CA SER A 99 0.34 -4.42 -2.82
C SER A 99 -0.81 -5.41 -2.88
N ARG A 100 -0.64 -6.55 -2.21
CA ARG A 100 -1.74 -7.51 -2.00
C ARG A 100 -2.43 -7.15 -0.70
N PHE A 101 -3.75 -7.00 -0.77
CA PHE A 101 -4.58 -6.67 0.38
C PHE A 101 -5.41 -7.89 0.74
N ARG A 102 -5.41 -8.26 2.02
CA ARG A 102 -6.25 -9.31 2.56
C ARG A 102 -7.08 -8.74 3.69
N PHE A 103 -8.38 -8.66 3.47
CA PHE A 103 -9.34 -8.24 4.49
C PHE A 103 -9.97 -9.49 5.09
N THR A 104 -9.63 -9.80 6.34
CA THR A 104 -10.13 -10.99 7.01
C THR A 104 -10.75 -10.64 8.34
N ARG A 105 -11.62 -11.55 8.81
CA ARG A 105 -12.29 -11.39 10.09
C ARG A 105 -11.30 -11.46 11.25
N GLU A 106 -10.34 -12.36 11.15
CA GLU A 106 -9.41 -12.66 12.25
C GLU A 106 -8.31 -11.63 12.38
N ASP A 107 -7.79 -11.17 11.27
CA ASP A 107 -6.56 -10.37 11.25
C ASP A 107 -6.74 -8.93 10.79
N GLY A 108 -7.97 -8.53 10.44
CA GLY A 108 -8.19 -7.20 9.88
C GLY A 108 -7.61 -7.10 8.48
N LEU A 109 -6.97 -5.97 8.18
CA LEU A 109 -6.27 -5.80 6.93
C LEU A 109 -4.80 -6.19 7.08
N GLN A 110 -4.38 -7.11 6.22
CA GLN A 110 -2.96 -7.44 6.06
C GLN A 110 -2.55 -7.11 4.64
N THR A 111 -1.33 -6.60 4.49
CA THR A 111 -0.79 -6.25 3.18
C THR A 111 0.57 -6.86 2.98
N GLN A 112 0.89 -7.16 1.72
CA GLN A 112 2.20 -7.65 1.32
C GLN A 112 2.67 -6.78 0.15
N LEU A 113 3.77 -6.08 0.36
CA LEU A 113 4.28 -5.12 -0.61
C LEU A 113 5.49 -5.67 -1.33
N SER A 114 5.56 -5.38 -2.63
CA SER A 114 6.75 -5.68 -3.42
C SER A 114 6.96 -4.55 -4.42
N SER A 115 8.22 -4.28 -4.75
CA SER A 115 8.51 -3.29 -5.78
C SER A 115 8.15 -3.84 -7.14
N GLN A 116 7.65 -2.98 -8.02
CA GLN A 116 7.41 -3.37 -9.39
C GLN A 116 8.76 -3.46 -10.11
N PRO A 117 9.02 -4.56 -10.83
CA PRO A 117 10.27 -4.72 -11.59
C PRO A 117 10.43 -3.67 -12.68
#